data_79bfc148fffa653482dcfe57a3205113
#
_entry.id   79bfc148fffa653482dcfe57a3205113
#
_cell.length_a   1.000
_cell.length_b   1.000
_cell.length_c   1.000
_cell.angle_alpha   90.00
_cell.angle_beta   90.00
_cell.angle_gamma   90.00
#
_symmetry.space_group_name_H-M   'P 1'
#
loop_
_entity.id
_entity.type
_entity.pdbx_description
1 polymer ?
#
loop_
_entity_poly.entity_id
_entity_poly.type
_entity_poly.pdbx_seq_one_letter_code
_entity_poly.pdbx_strand_id
1 'polypeptide(L)'
;TQGVSSAASDVYKRQDIRAVVFNEKDEILLVREKMDGCWSLPGGWSDVGYSPKEVAAKEVKEETGLDVLPVRLLAVMDMSKHPHPAIPYYVYKFFILCELKGGSFTETFDILGKGFFRLEELPPLSLERVLPEQIQRMYAYYKHPGEDVYLD
;
A
#
# COMPACT_ATOMS: atom_id res chain seq x y z
N THR A 1 -32.18 11.44 9.50
CA THR A 1 -32.11 10.50 8.36
C THR A 1 -30.88 10.74 7.50
N GLN A 2 -30.61 11.99 7.13
CA GLN A 2 -29.42 12.31 6.34
C GLN A 2 -28.13 11.99 7.12
N GLY A 3 -28.10 12.24 8.42
CA GLY A 3 -26.95 11.90 9.24
C GLY A 3 -26.65 10.41 9.27
N VAL A 4 -27.69 9.58 9.35
CA VAL A 4 -27.56 8.12 9.33
C VAL A 4 -27.04 7.65 7.97
N SER A 5 -27.58 8.21 6.87
CA SER A 5 -27.11 7.86 5.51
C SER A 5 -25.66 8.25 5.28
N SER A 6 -25.27 9.45 5.76
CA SER A 6 -23.89 9.92 5.66
C SER A 6 -22.92 9.01 6.43
N ALA A 7 -23.28 8.66 7.67
CA ALA A 7 -22.45 7.77 8.48
C ALA A 7 -22.29 6.39 7.81
N ALA A 8 -23.36 5.82 7.28
CA ALA A 8 -23.30 4.55 6.55
C ALA A 8 -22.43 4.66 5.31
N SER A 9 -22.54 5.76 4.53
CA SER A 9 -21.69 6.01 3.37
C SER A 9 -20.23 6.08 3.76
N ASP A 10 -19.89 6.78 4.85
CA ASP A 10 -18.51 6.94 5.30
C ASP A 10 -17.89 5.60 5.72
N VAL A 11 -18.69 4.69 6.29
CA VAL A 11 -18.24 3.34 6.61
C VAL A 11 -17.91 2.54 5.36
N TYR A 12 -18.63 2.74 4.25
CA TYR A 12 -18.50 1.95 3.05
C TYR A 12 -17.56 2.58 2.00
N LYS A 13 -17.10 3.80 2.20
CA LYS A 13 -16.19 4.50 1.27
C LYS A 13 -14.85 4.71 1.94
N ARG A 14 -13.80 4.05 1.42
CA ARG A 14 -12.47 4.06 2.00
C ARG A 14 -11.40 4.35 0.96
N GLN A 15 -10.37 5.06 1.39
CA GLN A 15 -9.13 5.21 0.66
C GLN A 15 -8.06 4.38 1.36
N ASP A 16 -7.46 3.49 0.60
CA ASP A 16 -6.38 2.61 1.06
C ASP A 16 -5.06 3.10 0.45
N ILE A 17 -4.13 3.50 1.29
CA ILE A 17 -2.85 4.06 0.86
C ILE A 17 -1.79 2.99 0.96
N ARG A 18 -1.12 2.70 -0.15
CA ARG A 18 -0.05 1.70 -0.21
C ARG A 18 1.25 2.35 -0.65
N ALA A 19 2.29 2.15 0.16
CA ALA A 19 3.63 2.65 -0.14
C ALA A 19 4.38 1.63 -1.00
N VAL A 20 4.99 2.11 -2.07
CA VAL A 20 5.83 1.30 -2.96
C VAL A 20 7.27 1.73 -2.73
N VAL A 21 8.07 0.85 -2.12
CA VAL A 21 9.44 1.16 -1.71
C VAL A 21 10.37 0.09 -2.27
N PHE A 22 11.35 0.51 -3.07
CA PHE A 22 12.39 -0.39 -3.58
C PHE A 22 13.73 -0.03 -2.94
N ASN A 23 14.56 -1.04 -2.71
CA ASN A 23 15.95 -0.82 -2.30
C ASN A 23 16.86 -0.76 -3.52
N GLU A 24 18.18 -0.63 -3.30
CA GLU A 24 19.17 -0.53 -4.38
C GLU A 24 19.30 -1.82 -5.21
N LYS A 25 18.75 -2.92 -4.74
CA LYS A 25 18.73 -4.20 -5.46
C LYS A 25 17.41 -4.42 -6.21
N ASP A 26 16.55 -3.40 -6.29
CA ASP A 26 15.22 -3.48 -6.89
C ASP A 26 14.30 -4.50 -6.21
N GLU A 27 14.53 -4.73 -4.93
CA GLU A 27 13.65 -5.55 -4.10
C GLU A 27 12.57 -4.67 -3.48
N ILE A 28 11.35 -5.20 -3.39
CA ILE A 28 10.21 -4.45 -2.88
C ILE A 28 9.98 -4.70 -1.40
N LEU A 29 9.69 -3.64 -0.66
CA LEU A 29 9.37 -3.71 0.76
C LEU A 29 7.98 -4.28 0.97
N LEU A 30 7.89 -5.36 1.73
CA LEU A 30 6.62 -5.96 2.13
C LEU A 30 6.57 -6.14 3.64
N VAL A 31 5.36 -6.16 4.17
CA VAL A 31 5.06 -6.44 5.58
C VAL A 31 4.11 -7.63 5.66
N ARG A 32 4.29 -8.45 6.70
CA ARG A 32 3.42 -9.60 6.94
C ARG A 32 2.29 -9.20 7.86
N GLU A 33 1.08 -9.28 7.33
CA GLU A 33 -0.13 -8.86 8.03
C GLU A 33 -0.52 -9.87 9.12
N LYS A 34 -0.92 -9.35 10.28
CA LYS A 34 -1.33 -10.18 11.39
C LYS A 34 -2.67 -10.87 11.15
N MET A 35 -3.56 -10.22 10.40
CA MET A 35 -4.92 -10.69 10.15
C MET A 35 -4.96 -12.03 9.42
N ASP A 36 -4.15 -12.20 8.38
CA ASP A 36 -4.17 -13.39 7.52
C ASP A 36 -2.82 -14.10 7.41
N GLY A 37 -1.78 -13.56 8.05
CA GLY A 37 -0.44 -14.13 7.97
C GLY A 37 0.24 -13.99 6.62
N CYS A 38 -0.34 -13.20 5.72
CA CYS A 38 0.16 -12.99 4.36
C CYS A 38 0.78 -11.60 4.21
N TRP A 39 1.49 -11.40 3.10
CA TRP A 39 2.31 -10.21 2.89
C TRP A 39 1.63 -9.18 2.01
N SER A 40 1.87 -7.91 2.28
CA SER A 40 1.36 -6.81 1.47
C SER A 40 2.34 -5.63 1.45
N LEU A 41 2.02 -4.64 0.61
CA LEU A 41 2.71 -3.36 0.68
C LEU A 41 2.37 -2.66 1.99
N PRO A 42 3.33 -1.94 2.61
CA PRO A 42 3.02 -1.13 3.78
C PRO A 42 1.93 -0.12 3.47
N GLY A 43 1.03 0.09 4.40
CA GLY A 43 -0.04 1.05 4.21
C GLY A 43 -1.22 0.81 5.13
N GLY A 44 -2.30 1.52 4.84
CA GLY A 44 -3.53 1.43 5.62
C GLY A 44 -4.56 2.42 5.14
N TRP A 45 -5.66 2.49 5.88
CA TRP A 45 -6.72 3.44 5.59
C TRP A 45 -6.24 4.88 5.75
N SER A 46 -6.74 5.75 4.87
CA SER A 46 -6.47 7.18 4.98
C SER A 46 -7.10 7.74 6.25
N ASP A 47 -6.31 8.43 7.05
CA ASP A 47 -6.76 9.07 8.28
C ASP A 47 -7.16 10.52 8.01
N VAL A 48 -8.16 10.99 8.76
CA VAL A 48 -8.58 12.39 8.72
C VAL A 48 -7.40 13.28 9.16
N GLY A 49 -7.15 14.32 8.41
CA GLY A 49 -6.09 15.28 8.72
C GLY A 49 -4.72 14.94 8.11
N TYR A 50 -4.60 13.81 7.41
CA TYR A 50 -3.35 13.41 6.75
C TYR A 50 -3.54 13.37 5.23
N SER A 51 -2.56 13.88 4.50
CA SER A 51 -2.52 13.73 3.04
C SER A 51 -2.13 12.30 2.68
N PRO A 52 -2.37 11.86 1.43
CA PRO A 52 -1.92 10.52 0.99
C PRO A 52 -0.41 10.31 1.18
N LYS A 53 0.41 11.31 0.90
CA LYS A 53 1.87 11.22 1.12
C LYS A 53 2.21 11.05 2.59
N GLU A 54 1.54 11.80 3.46
CA GLU A 54 1.76 11.71 4.91
C GLU A 54 1.36 10.33 5.44
N VAL A 55 0.25 9.78 4.97
CA VAL A 55 -0.19 8.42 5.35
C VAL A 55 0.86 7.39 4.91
N ALA A 56 1.35 7.47 3.67
CA ALA A 56 2.35 6.53 3.16
C ALA A 56 3.62 6.53 4.03
N ALA A 57 4.17 7.71 4.32
CA ALA A 57 5.37 7.82 5.14
C ALA A 57 5.14 7.34 6.57
N LYS A 58 4.00 7.71 7.16
CA LYS A 58 3.61 7.33 8.51
C LYS A 58 3.49 5.82 8.65
N GLU A 59 2.80 5.17 7.71
CA GLU A 59 2.58 3.72 7.76
C GLU A 59 3.88 2.94 7.58
N VAL A 60 4.77 3.38 6.67
CA VAL A 60 6.08 2.75 6.54
C VAL A 60 6.86 2.85 7.86
N LYS A 61 6.86 4.02 8.48
CA LYS A 61 7.57 4.22 9.75
C LYS A 61 6.98 3.34 10.87
N GLU A 62 5.67 3.34 11.01
CA GLU A 62 4.99 2.57 12.05
C GLU A 62 5.13 1.06 11.84
N GLU A 63 5.04 0.59 10.59
CA GLU A 63 5.04 -0.84 10.30
C GLU A 63 6.45 -1.43 10.17
N THR A 64 7.44 -0.64 9.80
CA THR A 64 8.78 -1.16 9.51
C THR A 64 9.93 -0.49 10.28
N GLY A 65 9.76 0.75 10.70
CA GLY A 65 10.84 1.55 11.28
C GLY A 65 11.67 2.33 10.25
N LEU A 66 11.42 2.11 8.96
CA LEU A 66 12.18 2.81 7.92
C LEU A 66 11.65 4.22 7.68
N ASP A 67 12.56 5.09 7.23
CA ASP A 67 12.25 6.46 6.83
C ASP A 67 12.19 6.52 5.30
N VAL A 68 11.09 7.02 4.78
CA VAL A 68 10.89 7.15 3.34
C VAL A 68 10.39 8.56 2.99
N LEU A 69 10.67 8.97 1.76
CA LEU A 69 10.14 10.20 1.18
C LEU A 69 9.16 9.84 0.06
N PRO A 70 7.85 10.07 0.25
CA PRO A 70 6.89 9.88 -0.83
C PRO A 70 7.13 10.88 -1.95
N VAL A 71 7.26 10.40 -3.18
CA VAL A 71 7.68 11.27 -4.30
C VAL A 71 6.68 11.31 -5.45
N ARG A 72 5.94 10.22 -5.69
CA ARG A 72 5.10 10.15 -6.88
C ARG A 72 3.93 9.20 -6.72
N LEU A 73 2.76 9.62 -7.23
CA LEU A 73 1.61 8.72 -7.37
C LEU A 73 1.85 7.81 -8.57
N LEU A 74 1.72 6.50 -8.38
CA LEU A 74 1.86 5.52 -9.45
C LEU A 74 0.50 5.08 -10.00
N ALA A 75 -0.48 4.92 -9.13
CA ALA A 75 -1.79 4.43 -9.55
C ALA A 75 -2.87 4.79 -8.54
N VAL A 76 -4.08 4.96 -9.06
CA VAL A 76 -5.32 4.93 -8.27
C VAL A 76 -6.17 3.82 -8.85
N MET A 77 -6.46 2.79 -8.07
CA MET A 77 -7.22 1.63 -8.52
C MET A 77 -8.52 1.49 -7.74
N ASP A 78 -9.61 1.33 -8.46
CA ASP A 78 -10.88 0.88 -7.88
C ASP A 78 -10.77 -0.62 -7.61
N MET A 79 -10.79 -1.00 -6.35
CA MET A 79 -10.62 -2.39 -5.94
C MET A 79 -11.63 -3.33 -6.64
N SER A 80 -12.85 -2.85 -6.91
CA SER A 80 -13.89 -3.63 -7.57
C SER A 80 -13.59 -3.96 -9.03
N LYS A 81 -12.63 -3.25 -9.65
CA LYS A 81 -12.22 -3.47 -11.05
C LYS A 81 -11.08 -4.47 -11.19
N HIS A 82 -10.59 -5.01 -10.09
CA HIS A 82 -9.47 -5.95 -10.06
C HIS A 82 -9.87 -7.21 -9.30
N PRO A 83 -9.19 -8.36 -9.52
CA PRO A 83 -9.64 -9.64 -8.93
C PRO A 83 -9.22 -9.80 -7.46
N HIS A 84 -9.51 -8.81 -6.65
CA HIS A 84 -9.43 -8.93 -5.20
C HIS A 84 -10.60 -9.76 -4.65
N PRO A 85 -10.43 -10.45 -3.52
CA PRO A 85 -11.58 -11.01 -2.81
C PRO A 85 -12.58 -9.91 -2.46
N ALA A 86 -13.87 -10.24 -2.52
CA ALA A 86 -14.93 -9.28 -2.20
C ALA A 86 -14.88 -8.87 -0.73
N ILE A 87 -15.02 -7.59 -0.48
CA ILE A 87 -15.12 -7.03 0.88
C ILE A 87 -16.31 -6.08 0.94
N PRO A 88 -16.84 -5.77 2.14
CA PRO A 88 -18.05 -4.96 2.27
C PRO A 88 -17.81 -3.44 2.14
N TYR A 89 -16.73 -3.01 1.51
CA TYR A 89 -16.36 -1.60 1.34
C TYR A 89 -16.13 -1.29 -0.12
N TYR A 90 -16.35 -0.02 -0.50
CA TYR A 90 -15.86 0.53 -1.75
C TYR A 90 -14.50 1.17 -1.48
N VAL A 91 -13.46 0.63 -2.11
CA VAL A 91 -12.08 1.02 -1.81
C VAL A 91 -11.39 1.52 -3.07
N TYR A 92 -10.80 2.71 -2.96
CA TYR A 92 -9.81 3.20 -3.91
C TYR A 92 -8.43 3.01 -3.31
N LYS A 93 -7.57 2.32 -4.04
CA LYS A 93 -6.20 2.06 -3.62
C LYS A 93 -5.25 3.05 -4.29
N PHE A 94 -4.48 3.74 -3.46
CA PHE A 94 -3.47 4.70 -3.91
C PHE A 94 -2.11 4.06 -3.74
N PHE A 95 -1.38 3.92 -4.85
CA PHE A 95 -0.02 3.39 -4.83
C PHE A 95 0.95 4.54 -4.98
N ILE A 96 1.76 4.78 -3.95
CA ILE A 96 2.65 5.94 -3.89
C ILE A 96 4.09 5.46 -3.82
N LEU A 97 4.89 5.87 -4.80
CA LEU A 97 6.31 5.59 -4.83
C LEU A 97 7.01 6.41 -3.75
N CYS A 98 7.77 5.73 -2.92
CA CYS A 98 8.55 6.35 -1.85
C CYS A 98 10.02 6.00 -2.01
N GLU A 99 10.88 6.99 -1.84
CA GLU A 99 12.33 6.77 -1.80
C GLU A 99 12.75 6.38 -0.39
N LEU A 100 13.57 5.34 -0.30
CA LEU A 100 14.14 4.91 0.97
C LEU A 100 15.22 5.93 1.41
N LYS A 101 15.08 6.49 2.61
CA LYS A 101 15.99 7.53 3.11
C LYS A 101 16.85 7.06 4.28
N GLY A 102 16.42 6.05 5.03
CA GLY A 102 17.18 5.59 6.17
C GLY A 102 16.33 4.79 7.14
N GLY A 103 16.73 4.79 8.40
CA GLY A 103 16.08 4.00 9.43
C GLY A 103 16.52 2.54 9.40
N SER A 104 15.97 1.77 10.28
CA SER A 104 16.21 0.34 10.36
C SER A 104 14.94 -0.37 10.79
N PHE A 105 14.84 -1.66 10.47
CA PHE A 105 13.69 -2.45 10.89
C PHE A 105 13.57 -2.48 12.41
N THR A 106 12.35 -2.20 12.88
CA THR A 106 12.00 -2.27 14.30
C THR A 106 10.82 -3.21 14.49
N GLU A 107 10.69 -3.79 15.66
CA GLU A 107 9.55 -4.62 15.97
C GLU A 107 8.30 -3.77 16.17
N THR A 108 7.15 -4.28 15.70
CA THR A 108 5.86 -3.61 15.81
C THR A 108 4.79 -4.63 16.15
N PHE A 109 3.72 -4.17 16.82
CA PHE A 109 2.66 -5.07 17.31
C PHE A 109 1.78 -5.65 16.21
N ASP A 110 1.53 -4.88 15.16
CA ASP A 110 0.52 -5.23 14.16
C ASP A 110 1.08 -5.97 12.95
N ILE A 111 2.40 -6.12 12.90
CA ILE A 111 3.09 -6.71 11.76
C ILE A 111 3.92 -7.90 12.24
N LEU A 112 3.70 -9.07 11.63
CA LEU A 112 4.40 -10.30 11.98
C LEU A 112 5.80 -10.38 11.39
N GLY A 113 6.06 -9.64 10.31
CA GLY A 113 7.36 -9.64 9.65
C GLY A 113 7.47 -8.51 8.66
N LYS A 114 8.68 -8.23 8.21
CA LYS A 114 8.98 -7.20 7.24
C LYS A 114 10.26 -7.56 6.52
N GLY A 115 10.37 -7.16 5.26
CA GLY A 115 11.57 -7.44 4.48
C GLY A 115 11.44 -6.92 3.05
N PHE A 116 12.56 -7.01 2.35
CA PHE A 116 12.63 -6.71 0.92
C PHE A 116 12.66 -8.01 0.14
N PHE A 117 11.90 -8.07 -0.93
CA PHE A 117 11.71 -9.28 -1.73
C PHE A 117 11.96 -9.02 -3.20
N ARG A 118 12.61 -9.96 -3.86
CA ARG A 118 12.73 -9.95 -5.31
C ARG A 118 11.37 -10.24 -5.92
N LEU A 119 11.09 -9.62 -7.05
CA LEU A 119 9.80 -9.79 -7.71
C LEU A 119 9.57 -11.25 -8.18
N GLU A 120 10.65 -11.98 -8.45
CA GLU A 120 10.57 -13.39 -8.85
C GLU A 120 10.31 -14.32 -7.66
N GLU A 121 10.46 -13.82 -6.43
CA GLU A 121 10.37 -14.62 -5.21
C GLU A 121 9.44 -13.98 -4.19
N LEU A 122 8.28 -13.50 -4.64
CA LEU A 122 7.30 -12.90 -3.73
C LEU A 122 6.74 -13.96 -2.77
N PRO A 123 6.59 -13.62 -1.50
CA PRO A 123 5.94 -14.50 -0.53
C PRO A 123 4.42 -14.54 -0.77
N PRO A 124 3.68 -15.42 -0.06
CA PRO A 124 2.21 -15.42 -0.17
C PRO A 124 1.63 -14.05 0.14
N LEU A 125 0.89 -13.49 -0.81
CA LEU A 125 0.34 -12.14 -0.69
C LEU A 125 -1.05 -12.13 -0.06
N SER A 126 -1.31 -11.07 0.69
CA SER A 126 -2.64 -10.75 1.21
C SER A 126 -3.47 -10.18 0.07
N LEU A 127 -4.26 -11.03 -0.59
CA LEU A 127 -4.96 -10.68 -1.83
C LEU A 127 -6.06 -9.63 -1.64
N GLU A 128 -6.56 -9.43 -0.43
CA GLU A 128 -7.44 -8.32 -0.13
C GLU A 128 -6.69 -6.98 -0.20
N ARG A 129 -5.38 -6.99 0.02
CA ARG A 129 -4.56 -5.78 0.11
C ARG A 129 -3.76 -5.51 -1.14
N VAL A 130 -3.18 -6.54 -1.76
CA VAL A 130 -2.38 -6.37 -2.97
C VAL A 130 -2.42 -7.63 -3.82
N LEU A 131 -2.38 -7.44 -5.13
CA LEU A 131 -2.33 -8.53 -6.11
C LEU A 131 -0.93 -8.60 -6.73
N PRO A 132 -0.48 -9.80 -7.16
CA PRO A 132 0.83 -9.95 -7.81
C PRO A 132 0.99 -9.05 -9.03
N GLU A 133 -0.03 -8.94 -9.87
CA GLU A 133 0.00 -8.09 -11.07
C GLU A 133 0.11 -6.61 -10.73
N GLN A 134 -0.39 -6.18 -9.57
CA GLN A 134 -0.23 -4.80 -9.12
C GLN A 134 1.23 -4.51 -8.77
N ILE A 135 1.90 -5.43 -8.08
CA ILE A 135 3.33 -5.27 -7.75
C ILE A 135 4.16 -5.22 -9.03
N GLN A 136 3.88 -6.09 -10.00
CA GLN A 136 4.59 -6.06 -11.29
C GLN A 136 4.39 -4.74 -12.01
N ARG A 137 3.17 -4.21 -11.99
CA ARG A 137 2.85 -2.92 -12.60
C ARG A 137 3.58 -1.76 -11.90
N MET A 138 3.63 -1.78 -10.57
CA MET A 138 4.33 -0.75 -9.80
C MET A 138 5.84 -0.79 -10.10
N TYR A 139 6.41 -1.96 -10.25
CA TYR A 139 7.81 -2.10 -10.65
C TYR A 139 8.05 -1.51 -12.04
N ALA A 140 7.17 -1.78 -13.00
CA ALA A 140 7.29 -1.21 -14.34
C ALA A 140 7.25 0.32 -14.30
N TYR A 141 6.35 0.91 -13.52
CA TYR A 141 6.28 2.37 -13.35
C TYR A 141 7.51 2.94 -12.66
N TYR A 142 8.06 2.22 -11.71
CA TYR A 142 9.32 2.61 -11.06
C TYR A 142 10.47 2.66 -12.07
N LYS A 143 10.55 1.68 -12.95
CA LYS A 143 11.61 1.62 -13.98
C LYS A 143 11.37 2.57 -15.16
N HIS A 144 10.13 3.01 -15.38
CA HIS A 144 9.76 3.89 -16.49
C HIS A 144 9.04 5.14 -15.97
N PRO A 145 9.79 6.11 -15.39
CA PRO A 145 9.17 7.26 -14.72
C PRO A 145 8.40 8.21 -15.65
N GLY A 146 8.51 8.05 -16.97
CA GLY A 146 7.74 8.83 -17.93
C GLY A 146 6.33 8.32 -18.19
N GLU A 147 5.95 7.17 -17.64
CA GLU A 147 4.61 6.63 -17.79
C GLU A 147 3.59 7.44 -17.01
N ASP A 148 2.39 7.55 -17.58
CA ASP A 148 1.28 8.22 -16.90
C ASP A 148 0.82 7.42 -15.68
N VAL A 149 0.22 8.13 -14.72
CA VAL A 149 -0.44 7.50 -13.58
C VAL A 149 -1.55 6.58 -14.08
N TYR A 150 -1.57 5.36 -13.58
CA TYR A 150 -2.68 4.44 -13.85
C TYR A 150 -3.93 4.91 -13.10
N LEU A 151 -5.04 4.97 -13.79
CA LEU A 151 -6.31 5.37 -13.21
C LEU A 151 -7.43 4.51 -13.80
N ASP A 152 -8.16 3.85 -12.93
CA ASP A 152 -9.39 3.17 -13.32
C ASP A 152 -10.51 4.16 -13.67
#